data_b0a48a9be52585e470fa1b829c6cae6c
#
_entry.id   b0a48a9be52585e470fa1b829c6cae6c
#
_cell.length_a   1.000
_cell.length_b   1.000
_cell.length_c   1.000
_cell.angle_alpha   90.00
_cell.angle_beta   90.00
_cell.angle_gamma   90.00
#
_symmetry.space_group_name_H-M   'P 1'
#
loop_
_entity.id
_entity.type
_entity.pdbx_description
1 polymer ?
#
loop_
_entity_poly.entity_id
_entity_poly.type
_entity_poly.pdbx_seq_one_letter_code
_entity_poly.pdbx_strand_id
1 'polypeptide(L)'
;MLRVAVLSLHTSPLVQPGVGDGGGMNVYVRELVSALAHAGVDCTTYTRTWRDDLPAEVMIEPNHKVVHIPAGAIDMPKGDMISIVPHFTEGVLDHVNAHGGTDVIHANYWLSGLSGHSLKHELDVPLVSTFHTFARVKAEGGDPESEFREQSETEVIG
;
A
#
# COMPACT_ATOMS: atom_id res chain seq x y z
N MET A 1 -5.85 -7.23 -20.52
CA MET A 1 -4.66 -6.85 -19.74
C MET A 1 -4.98 -6.99 -18.26
N LEU A 2 -4.15 -7.70 -17.53
CA LEU A 2 -4.30 -7.85 -16.08
C LEU A 2 -4.05 -6.51 -15.39
N ARG A 3 -4.95 -6.11 -14.48
CA ARG A 3 -4.86 -4.87 -13.71
C ARG A 3 -4.59 -5.19 -12.26
N VAL A 4 -3.56 -4.58 -11.69
CA VAL A 4 -3.15 -4.78 -10.30
C VAL A 4 -3.17 -3.46 -9.55
N ALA A 5 -3.93 -3.42 -8.45
CA ALA A 5 -3.90 -2.34 -7.48
C ALA A 5 -2.84 -2.67 -6.40
N VAL A 6 -1.76 -1.92 -6.39
CA VAL A 6 -0.66 -2.09 -5.42
C VAL A 6 -0.85 -1.09 -4.29
N LEU A 7 -0.91 -1.57 -3.05
CA LEU A 7 -1.07 -0.71 -1.89
C LEU A 7 0.25 -0.55 -1.14
N SER A 8 0.66 0.68 -0.93
CA SER A 8 1.81 1.08 -0.13
C SER A 8 1.43 2.33 0.68
N LEU A 9 0.56 2.14 1.69
CA LEU A 9 -0.11 3.21 2.40
C LEU A 9 0.86 4.18 3.06
N HIS A 10 1.78 3.66 3.88
CA HIS A 10 2.58 4.48 4.80
C HIS A 10 3.82 5.11 4.18
N THR A 11 4.25 4.63 3.03
CA THR A 11 5.44 5.16 2.34
C THR A 11 5.28 5.04 0.82
N SER A 12 5.74 6.06 0.12
CA SER A 12 5.66 6.12 -1.34
C SER A 12 6.86 5.43 -1.99
N PRO A 13 6.66 4.65 -3.07
CA PRO A 13 7.77 4.15 -3.87
C PRO A 13 8.59 5.25 -4.56
N LEU A 14 8.08 6.48 -4.57
CA LEU A 14 8.78 7.65 -5.11
C LEU A 14 9.75 8.29 -4.11
N VAL A 15 9.65 7.95 -2.82
CA VAL A 15 10.59 8.43 -1.80
C VAL A 15 11.95 7.76 -2.02
N GLN A 16 13.02 8.56 -1.96
CA GLN A 16 14.38 8.02 -2.09
C GLN A 16 14.72 7.08 -0.93
N PRO A 17 15.38 5.94 -1.20
CA PRO A 17 15.86 5.06 -0.14
C PRO A 17 16.75 5.80 0.86
N GLY A 18 16.57 5.50 2.16
CA GLY A 18 17.34 6.11 3.24
C GLY A 18 16.79 7.44 3.75
N VAL A 19 15.66 7.94 3.22
CA VAL A 19 14.99 9.15 3.68
C VAL A 19 13.69 8.78 4.39
N GLY A 20 13.54 9.15 5.66
CA GLY A 20 12.36 8.83 6.46
C GLY A 20 12.09 7.33 6.54
N ASP A 21 10.89 6.90 6.14
CA ASP A 21 10.52 5.48 6.00
C ASP A 21 10.98 4.87 4.66
N GLY A 22 11.73 5.60 3.85
CA GLY A 22 12.28 5.12 2.59
C GLY A 22 13.40 4.09 2.82
N GLY A 23 13.13 2.83 2.55
CA GLY A 23 14.06 1.73 2.77
C GLY A 23 13.86 0.59 1.79
N GLY A 24 14.19 -0.63 2.21
CA GLY A 24 14.13 -1.84 1.38
C GLY A 24 12.75 -2.10 0.79
N MET A 25 11.68 -1.79 1.52
CA MET A 25 10.31 -1.94 1.01
C MET A 25 10.03 -1.03 -0.19
N ASN A 26 10.47 0.22 -0.16
CA ASN A 26 10.27 1.16 -1.27
C ASN A 26 10.97 0.68 -2.54
N VAL A 27 12.20 0.18 -2.40
CA VAL A 27 12.97 -0.42 -3.51
C VAL A 27 12.25 -1.66 -4.03
N TYR A 28 11.83 -2.56 -3.14
CA TYR A 28 11.12 -3.78 -3.49
C TYR A 28 9.85 -3.48 -4.28
N VAL A 29 8.98 -2.59 -3.77
CA VAL A 29 7.71 -2.24 -4.44
C VAL A 29 7.99 -1.65 -5.83
N ARG A 30 8.91 -0.70 -5.92
CA ARG A 30 9.24 -0.05 -7.20
C ARG A 30 9.76 -1.06 -8.24
N GLU A 31 10.70 -1.90 -7.85
CA GLU A 31 11.30 -2.89 -8.76
C GLU A 31 10.30 -3.96 -9.18
N LEU A 32 9.48 -4.46 -8.24
CA LEU A 32 8.44 -5.44 -8.54
C LEU A 32 7.40 -4.87 -9.51
N VAL A 33 6.89 -3.67 -9.23
CA VAL A 33 5.86 -3.04 -10.07
C VAL A 33 6.41 -2.71 -11.45
N SER A 34 7.66 -2.23 -11.53
CA SER A 34 8.33 -1.99 -12.82
C SER A 34 8.44 -3.29 -13.63
N ALA A 35 8.85 -4.39 -13.00
CA ALA A 35 8.93 -5.68 -13.68
C ALA A 35 7.57 -6.17 -14.18
N LEU A 36 6.50 -6.00 -13.39
CA LEU A 36 5.13 -6.32 -13.81
C LEU A 36 4.68 -5.45 -14.98
N ALA A 37 4.94 -4.15 -14.93
CA ALA A 37 4.59 -3.20 -15.99
C ALA A 37 5.29 -3.57 -17.31
N HIS A 38 6.58 -3.93 -17.27
CA HIS A 38 7.33 -4.40 -18.42
C HIS A 38 6.79 -5.75 -18.97
N ALA A 39 6.22 -6.57 -18.10
CA ALA A 39 5.55 -7.82 -18.51
C ALA A 39 4.13 -7.61 -19.08
N GLY A 40 3.67 -6.37 -19.19
CA GLY A 40 2.36 -6.04 -19.77
C GLY A 40 1.21 -6.02 -18.76
N VAL A 41 1.51 -5.92 -17.47
CA VAL A 41 0.51 -5.77 -16.40
C VAL A 41 0.26 -4.28 -16.17
N ASP A 42 -1.01 -3.86 -16.12
CA ASP A 42 -1.39 -2.49 -15.78
C ASP A 42 -1.40 -2.31 -14.27
N CYS A 43 -0.42 -1.58 -13.74
CA CYS A 43 -0.21 -1.40 -12.32
C CYS A 43 -0.53 0.02 -11.88
N THR A 44 -1.39 0.15 -10.87
CA THR A 44 -1.62 1.40 -10.16
C THR A 44 -1.19 1.23 -8.71
N THR A 45 -0.19 2.01 -8.29
CA THR A 45 0.28 2.01 -6.90
C THR A 45 -0.41 3.15 -6.15
N TYR A 46 -1.07 2.80 -5.06
CA TYR A 46 -1.76 3.74 -4.18
C TYR A 46 -0.93 3.99 -2.93
N THR A 47 -0.69 5.25 -2.64
CA THR A 47 0.01 5.68 -1.44
C THR A 47 -0.66 6.92 -0.84
N ARG A 48 -0.50 7.13 0.45
CA ARG A 48 -1.04 8.32 1.11
C ARG A 48 -0.31 9.58 0.63
N THR A 49 -1.04 10.67 0.44
CA THR A 49 -0.45 11.97 0.15
C THR A 49 0.45 12.37 1.31
N TRP A 50 1.73 12.57 1.06
CA TRP A 50 2.75 12.82 2.08
C TRP A 50 3.39 14.21 1.98
N ARG A 51 2.96 15.00 0.99
CA ARG A 51 3.42 16.36 0.76
C ARG A 51 2.32 17.16 0.04
N ASP A 52 2.17 18.45 0.36
CA ASP A 52 1.07 19.27 -0.17
C ASP A 52 1.17 19.54 -1.68
N ASP A 53 2.38 19.50 -2.24
CA ASP A 53 2.63 19.82 -3.65
C ASP A 53 2.59 18.61 -4.59
N LEU A 54 2.16 17.44 -4.10
CA LEU A 54 2.07 16.25 -4.92
C LEU A 54 0.86 16.28 -5.85
N PRO A 55 1.04 15.93 -7.14
CA PRO A 55 -0.10 15.74 -8.02
C PRO A 55 -0.92 14.51 -7.58
N ALA A 56 -2.20 14.48 -7.94
CA ALA A 56 -3.07 13.36 -7.63
C ALA A 56 -2.57 12.04 -8.26
N GLU A 57 -2.02 12.12 -9.47
CA GLU A 57 -1.46 10.97 -10.18
C GLU A 57 -0.11 11.32 -10.81
N VAL A 58 0.80 10.35 -10.82
CA VAL A 58 2.11 10.44 -11.49
C VAL A 58 2.30 9.21 -12.36
N MET A 59 2.47 9.41 -13.66
CA MET A 59 2.89 8.32 -14.56
C MET A 59 4.39 8.10 -14.40
N ILE A 60 4.77 6.90 -13.95
CA ILE A 60 6.17 6.53 -13.75
C ILE A 60 6.79 6.00 -15.03
N GLU A 61 6.07 5.11 -15.69
CA GLU A 61 6.46 4.45 -16.93
C GLU A 61 5.18 3.86 -17.58
N PRO A 62 5.23 3.39 -18.82
CA PRO A 62 4.07 2.71 -19.40
C PRO A 62 3.57 1.58 -18.50
N ASN A 63 2.26 1.53 -18.30
CA ASN A 63 1.57 0.58 -17.44
C ASN A 63 1.87 0.72 -15.93
N HIS A 64 2.50 1.80 -15.49
CA HIS A 64 2.74 2.03 -14.06
C HIS A 64 2.50 3.49 -13.68
N LYS A 65 1.50 3.73 -12.86
CA LYS A 65 1.24 5.04 -12.26
C LYS A 65 1.14 4.94 -10.74
N VAL A 66 1.42 6.06 -10.08
CA VAL A 66 1.22 6.24 -8.64
C VAL A 66 0.06 7.20 -8.44
N VAL A 67 -0.84 6.84 -7.56
CA VAL A 67 -1.99 7.66 -7.15
C VAL A 67 -1.83 8.05 -5.68
N HIS A 68 -1.89 9.35 -5.41
CA HIS A 68 -1.82 9.91 -4.07
C HIS A 68 -3.22 10.05 -3.48
N ILE A 69 -3.50 9.34 -2.40
CA ILE A 69 -4.77 9.38 -1.70
C ILE A 69 -4.67 10.31 -0.49
N PRO A 70 -5.44 11.41 -0.44
CA PRO A 70 -5.48 12.25 0.75
C PRO A 70 -6.11 11.50 1.93
N ALA A 71 -5.35 11.29 2.98
CA ALA A 71 -5.82 10.61 4.19
C ALA A 71 -4.99 11.05 5.39
N GLY A 72 -5.61 11.79 6.29
CA GLY A 72 -4.95 12.33 7.48
C GLY A 72 -4.01 13.50 7.19
N ALA A 73 -3.38 14.01 8.23
CA ALA A 73 -2.44 15.12 8.15
C ALA A 73 -1.16 14.72 7.40
N ILE A 74 -0.56 15.67 6.68
CA ILE A 74 0.68 15.44 5.91
C ILE A 74 1.80 14.90 6.80
N ASP A 75 1.98 15.48 7.97
CA ASP A 75 3.04 15.17 8.93
C ASP A 75 2.67 14.08 9.95
N MET A 76 1.62 13.32 9.67
CA MET A 76 1.14 12.27 10.58
C MET A 76 2.23 11.24 10.87
N PRO A 77 2.54 10.97 12.15
CA PRO A 77 3.47 9.90 12.52
C PRO A 77 2.98 8.52 12.07
N LYS A 78 3.90 7.66 11.69
CA LYS A 78 3.59 6.29 11.24
C LYS A 78 2.74 5.51 12.25
N GLY A 79 3.01 5.69 13.55
CA GLY A 79 2.24 5.03 14.62
C GLY A 79 0.77 5.41 14.68
N ASP A 80 0.40 6.57 14.13
CA ASP A 80 -0.97 7.07 14.10
C ASP A 80 -1.71 6.71 12.80
N MET A 81 -1.03 6.18 11.81
CA MET A 81 -1.61 5.91 10.48
C MET A 81 -2.69 4.84 10.49
N ILE A 82 -2.77 4.01 11.52
CA ILE A 82 -3.88 3.06 11.68
C ILE A 82 -5.25 3.77 11.66
N SER A 83 -5.32 4.97 12.21
CA SER A 83 -6.57 5.74 12.29
C SER A 83 -7.11 6.20 10.93
N ILE A 84 -6.24 6.29 9.92
CA ILE A 84 -6.65 6.76 8.59
C ILE A 84 -6.81 5.64 7.57
N VAL A 85 -6.62 4.39 7.97
CA VAL A 85 -6.82 3.25 7.07
C VAL A 85 -8.20 3.24 6.42
N PRO A 86 -9.32 3.52 7.13
CA PRO A 86 -10.64 3.61 6.49
C PRO A 86 -10.73 4.68 5.39
N HIS A 87 -10.20 5.88 5.64
CA HIS A 87 -10.21 6.97 4.66
C HIS A 87 -9.34 6.63 3.43
N PHE A 88 -8.17 6.06 3.67
CA PHE A 88 -7.31 5.60 2.57
C PHE A 88 -8.02 4.54 1.73
N THR A 89 -8.65 3.56 2.37
CA THR A 89 -9.38 2.48 1.72
C THR A 89 -10.52 3.02 0.86
N GLU A 90 -11.31 3.96 1.40
CA GLU A 90 -12.39 4.61 0.65
C GLU A 90 -11.88 5.34 -0.58
N GLY A 91 -10.79 6.10 -0.45
CA GLY A 91 -10.17 6.80 -1.58
C GLY A 91 -9.65 5.86 -2.66
N VAL A 92 -9.06 4.73 -2.27
CA VAL A 92 -8.64 3.69 -3.22
C VAL A 92 -9.83 3.08 -3.93
N LEU A 93 -10.89 2.73 -3.18
CA LEU A 93 -12.11 2.13 -3.73
C LEU A 93 -12.76 3.05 -4.78
N ASP A 94 -12.90 4.33 -4.44
CA ASP A 94 -13.47 5.33 -5.34
C ASP A 94 -12.65 5.44 -6.64
N HIS A 95 -11.34 5.51 -6.52
CA HIS A 95 -10.46 5.60 -7.69
C HIS A 95 -10.53 4.35 -8.56
N VAL A 96 -10.48 3.16 -7.95
CA VAL A 96 -10.58 1.88 -8.68
C VAL A 96 -11.90 1.80 -9.43
N ASN A 97 -13.01 2.13 -8.79
CA ASN A 97 -14.34 2.10 -9.42
C ASN A 97 -14.46 3.11 -10.56
N ALA A 98 -13.90 4.30 -10.40
CA ALA A 98 -13.93 5.33 -11.43
C ALA A 98 -13.07 5.00 -12.66
N HIS A 99 -12.11 4.08 -12.53
CA HIS A 99 -11.14 3.73 -13.57
C HIS A 99 -11.28 2.29 -14.10
N GLY A 100 -12.46 1.70 -13.95
CA GLY A 100 -12.79 0.40 -14.57
C GLY A 100 -12.42 -0.83 -13.75
N GLY A 101 -12.10 -0.67 -12.48
CA GLY A 101 -11.84 -1.80 -11.56
C GLY A 101 -10.38 -2.26 -11.55
N THR A 102 -10.16 -3.34 -10.81
CA THR A 102 -8.87 -4.05 -10.73
C THR A 102 -9.14 -5.55 -10.71
N ASP A 103 -8.14 -6.36 -11.06
CA ASP A 103 -8.25 -7.81 -11.08
C ASP A 103 -7.61 -8.46 -9.85
N VAL A 104 -6.62 -7.79 -9.26
CA VAL A 104 -5.86 -8.26 -8.09
C VAL A 104 -5.46 -7.06 -7.24
N ILE A 105 -5.47 -7.24 -5.92
CA ILE A 105 -4.88 -6.29 -4.97
C ILE A 105 -3.59 -6.89 -4.43
N HIS A 106 -2.50 -6.12 -4.46
CA HIS A 106 -1.24 -6.47 -3.81
C HIS A 106 -0.93 -5.47 -2.70
N ALA A 107 -1.09 -5.88 -1.46
CA ALA A 107 -0.84 -5.05 -0.29
C ALA A 107 0.56 -5.27 0.28
N ASN A 108 1.27 -4.20 0.53
CA ASN A 108 2.61 -4.19 1.10
C ASN A 108 2.59 -3.59 2.50
N TYR A 109 3.06 -4.35 3.48
CA TYR A 109 3.04 -4.03 4.90
C TYR A 109 1.65 -4.21 5.53
N TRP A 110 1.58 -4.32 6.86
CA TRP A 110 0.34 -4.66 7.58
C TRP A 110 -0.76 -3.60 7.46
N LEU A 111 -0.42 -2.30 7.44
CA LEU A 111 -1.39 -1.21 7.25
C LEU A 111 -2.10 -1.33 5.89
N SER A 112 -1.32 -1.57 4.84
CA SER A 112 -1.86 -1.84 3.52
C SER A 112 -2.64 -3.15 3.47
N GLY A 113 -2.22 -4.14 4.26
CA GLY A 113 -2.93 -5.40 4.42
C GLY A 113 -4.35 -5.22 4.96
N LEU A 114 -4.53 -4.37 5.96
CA LEU A 114 -5.86 -4.04 6.50
C LEU A 114 -6.75 -3.38 5.43
N SER A 115 -6.22 -2.42 4.70
CA SER A 115 -6.92 -1.79 3.58
C SER A 115 -7.27 -2.81 2.50
N GLY A 116 -6.31 -3.64 2.11
CA GLY A 116 -6.48 -4.68 1.10
C GLY A 116 -7.52 -5.72 1.51
N HIS A 117 -7.57 -6.09 2.78
CA HIS A 117 -8.57 -7.01 3.32
C HIS A 117 -10.01 -6.48 3.14
N SER A 118 -10.23 -5.20 3.42
CA SER A 118 -11.52 -4.56 3.16
C SER A 118 -11.83 -4.50 1.66
N LEU A 119 -10.86 -4.07 0.86
CA LEU A 119 -11.03 -3.90 -0.59
C LEU A 119 -11.30 -5.22 -1.33
N LYS A 120 -10.68 -6.34 -0.90
CA LYS A 120 -10.92 -7.63 -1.55
C LYS A 120 -12.40 -8.06 -1.45
N HIS A 121 -13.06 -7.73 -0.33
CA HIS A 121 -14.47 -8.03 -0.14
C HIS A 121 -15.37 -7.08 -0.93
N GLU A 122 -15.06 -5.79 -0.92
CA GLU A 122 -15.84 -4.78 -1.64
C GLU A 122 -15.78 -4.96 -3.17
N LEU A 123 -14.62 -5.36 -3.68
CA LEU A 123 -14.37 -5.51 -5.11
C LEU A 123 -14.52 -6.95 -5.61
N ASP A 124 -14.63 -7.91 -4.70
CA ASP A 124 -14.68 -9.36 -5.01
C ASP A 124 -13.47 -9.80 -5.87
N VAL A 125 -12.26 -9.43 -5.43
CA VAL A 125 -11.01 -9.76 -6.09
C VAL A 125 -10.00 -10.37 -5.12
N PRO A 126 -9.05 -11.18 -5.60
CA PRO A 126 -8.02 -11.78 -4.75
C PRO A 126 -7.07 -10.72 -4.17
N LEU A 127 -6.60 -10.98 -2.95
CA LEU A 127 -5.60 -10.21 -2.24
C LEU A 127 -4.30 -11.02 -2.11
N VAL A 128 -3.20 -10.40 -2.51
CA VAL A 128 -1.83 -10.85 -2.20
C VAL A 128 -1.26 -9.91 -1.17
N SER A 129 -0.75 -10.44 -0.06
CA SER A 129 -0.13 -9.62 1.01
C SER A 129 1.33 -9.97 1.18
N THR A 130 2.17 -8.94 1.15
CA THR A 130 3.59 -9.03 1.51
C THR A 130 3.81 -8.19 2.76
N PHE A 131 4.07 -8.85 3.89
CA PHE A 131 4.16 -8.16 5.18
C PHE A 131 5.46 -7.41 5.38
N HIS A 132 6.53 -7.82 4.72
CA HIS A 132 7.91 -7.34 4.88
C HIS A 132 8.49 -7.62 6.26
N THR A 133 7.70 -7.43 7.33
CA THR A 133 8.00 -7.83 8.71
C THR A 133 6.71 -8.24 9.40
N PHE A 134 6.80 -9.26 10.25
CA PHE A 134 5.69 -9.67 11.14
C PHE A 134 5.92 -9.15 12.54
N ALA A 135 4.87 -8.67 13.20
CA ALA A 135 4.93 -8.20 14.57
C ALA A 135 5.43 -9.29 15.53
N ARG A 136 4.95 -10.52 15.38
CA ARG A 136 5.39 -11.66 16.19
C ARG A 136 6.89 -11.94 16.01
N VAL A 137 7.39 -11.94 14.79
CA VAL A 137 8.82 -12.19 14.52
C VAL A 137 9.69 -11.08 15.09
N LYS A 138 9.25 -9.82 15.00
CA LYS A 138 9.94 -8.69 15.62
C LYS A 138 9.98 -8.81 17.15
N ALA A 139 8.87 -9.21 17.76
CA ALA A 139 8.80 -9.42 19.22
C ALA A 139 9.74 -10.55 19.68
N GLU A 140 9.80 -11.67 18.96
CA GLU A 140 10.73 -12.77 19.21
C GLU A 140 12.20 -12.34 19.08
N GLY A 141 12.49 -11.41 18.15
CA GLY A 141 13.82 -10.82 17.96
C GLY A 141 14.17 -9.70 18.94
N GLY A 142 13.31 -9.40 19.93
CA GLY A 142 13.54 -8.35 20.92
C GLY A 142 13.10 -6.93 20.48
N ASP A 143 12.34 -6.81 19.40
CA ASP A 143 11.75 -5.56 18.92
C ASP A 143 10.22 -5.69 18.93
N PRO A 144 9.56 -5.52 20.10
CA PRO A 144 8.14 -5.76 20.24
C PRO A 144 7.31 -4.70 19.49
N GLU A 145 6.30 -5.18 18.80
CA GLU A 145 5.26 -4.38 18.18
C GLU A 145 4.00 -4.39 19.07
N SER A 146 3.01 -3.54 18.73
CA SER A 146 1.76 -3.52 19.44
C SER A 146 0.99 -4.84 19.27
N GLU A 147 0.32 -5.29 20.32
CA GLU A 147 -0.59 -6.45 20.27
C GLU A 147 -1.66 -6.27 19.19
N PHE A 148 -2.14 -5.04 19.02
CA PHE A 148 -3.11 -4.71 17.98
C PHE A 148 -2.57 -5.01 16.57
N ARG A 149 -1.30 -4.71 16.29
CA ARG A 149 -0.67 -5.04 15.02
C ARG A 149 -0.61 -6.55 14.80
N GLU A 150 -0.22 -7.32 15.82
CA GLU A 150 -0.14 -8.77 15.72
C GLU A 150 -1.52 -9.39 15.40
N GLN A 151 -2.57 -8.90 16.07
CA GLN A 151 -3.94 -9.32 15.80
C GLN A 151 -4.38 -8.94 14.39
N SER A 152 -4.07 -7.73 13.94
CA SER A 152 -4.40 -7.25 12.60
C SER A 152 -3.72 -8.07 11.51
N GLU A 153 -2.45 -8.42 11.68
CA GLU A 153 -1.75 -9.29 10.74
C GLU A 153 -2.39 -10.69 10.67
N THR A 154 -2.80 -11.21 11.80
CA THR A 154 -3.51 -12.51 11.88
C THR A 154 -4.84 -12.46 11.12
N GLU A 155 -5.61 -11.38 11.27
CA GLU A 155 -6.87 -11.18 10.54
C GLU A 155 -6.66 -11.13 9.03
N VAL A 156 -5.62 -10.45 8.57
CA VAL A 156 -5.32 -10.33 7.13
C VAL A 156 -4.90 -11.68 6.53
N ILE A 157 -4.20 -12.51 7.30
CA ILE A 157 -3.79 -13.86 6.86
C ILE A 157 -4.99 -14.82 6.80
N GLY A 158 -5.90 -14.71 7.75
CA GLY A 158 -7.09 -15.57 7.85
C GLY A 158 -8.12 -15.33 6.79
#